data_7e32bef048587d18cde08793134bba7c
#
_entry.id   7e32bef048587d18cde08793134bba7c
#
_cell.length_a   1.000
_cell.length_b   1.000
_cell.length_c   1.000
_cell.angle_alpha   90.00
_cell.angle_beta   90.00
_cell.angle_gamma   90.00
#
_symmetry.space_group_name_H-M   'P 1'
#
loop_
_entity.id
_entity.type
_entity.pdbx_description
1 polymer ?
#
loop_
_entity_poly.entity_id
_entity_poly.type
_entity_poly.pdbx_seq_one_letter_code
_entity_poly.pdbx_strand_id
1 'polypeptide(L)'
;QYRFELLSCQLERRKIMNYKFKTKPYAHQITALEKSWNRETYAYFMEMGTGKTKVLIDNVAMLYDKGKIDGLLIVAPKGVIGTWYNQELPAHLPDHIENVTVLWQANITKGQSKKLGTLFKTGEELHILIMNVEAFSTQKGKNFATKFISSHNTLMAVDESTTIKNPKAHRTKNILNLSTKTKYRRIMTGSPVTKNPLDLFTQCYFLDPFHLEHESYYSFRTRYAIMKTAHISGRSIQLVSGFKNLGELSDKLKPFSYRVLKEDCLDLPDKIFIKRQITLSPDQRKLYEQMRKEALAILNGKQVTTVNALTQLMRLHQITCGHFTAD
;
A
#
# COMPACT_ATOMS: atom_id res chain seq x y z
N GLN A 1 10.53 19.20 31.20
CA GLN A 1 10.30 18.68 29.84
C GLN A 1 9.49 17.38 29.89
N TYR A 2 9.91 16.34 30.63
CA TYR A 2 9.23 15.03 30.77
C TYR A 2 7.77 15.13 31.29
N ARG A 3 7.50 16.06 32.21
CA ARG A 3 6.16 16.29 32.79
C ARG A 3 5.21 16.98 31.78
N PHE A 4 5.73 17.80 30.88
CA PHE A 4 4.99 18.45 29.82
C PHE A 4 4.60 17.44 28.72
N GLU A 5 5.50 16.54 28.36
CA GLU A 5 5.25 15.46 27.39
C GLU A 5 4.21 14.47 27.88
N LEU A 6 4.26 14.11 29.18
CA LEU A 6 3.25 13.25 29.81
C LEU A 6 1.86 13.91 29.85
N LEU A 7 1.77 15.19 30.17
CA LEU A 7 0.51 15.93 30.19
C LEU A 7 -0.08 16.09 28.77
N SER A 8 0.75 16.36 27.77
CA SER A 8 0.32 16.44 26.38
C SER A 8 -0.20 15.09 25.87
N CYS A 9 0.49 14.00 26.17
CA CYS A 9 0.07 12.65 25.83
C CYS A 9 -1.28 12.26 26.48
N GLN A 10 -1.48 12.61 27.74
CA GLN A 10 -2.73 12.38 28.46
C GLN A 10 -3.90 13.21 27.88
N LEU A 11 -3.66 14.46 27.47
CA LEU A 11 -4.64 15.32 26.84
C LEU A 11 -5.05 14.79 25.46
N GLU A 12 -4.09 14.35 24.65
CA GLU A 12 -4.36 13.77 23.34
C GLU A 12 -5.14 12.44 23.48
N ARG A 13 -4.77 11.60 24.44
CA ARG A 13 -5.51 10.37 24.75
C ARG A 13 -6.95 10.65 25.14
N ARG A 14 -7.21 11.65 26.00
CA ARG A 14 -8.57 12.07 26.38
C ARG A 14 -9.39 12.54 25.17
N LYS A 15 -8.78 13.30 24.25
CA LYS A 15 -9.45 13.74 23.02
C LYS A 15 -9.88 12.55 22.16
N ILE A 16 -8.99 11.56 21.98
CA ILE A 16 -9.28 10.36 21.21
C ILE A 16 -10.34 9.50 21.90
N MET A 17 -10.24 9.29 23.21
CA MET A 17 -11.20 8.50 23.98
C MET A 17 -12.60 9.13 23.98
N ASN A 18 -12.71 10.45 23.86
CA ASN A 18 -13.96 11.20 23.80
C ASN A 18 -14.47 11.40 22.36
N TYR A 19 -13.70 10.97 21.34
CA TYR A 19 -14.11 11.10 19.95
C TYR A 19 -15.26 10.11 19.65
N LYS A 20 -16.28 10.59 18.95
CA LYS A 20 -17.45 9.79 18.59
C LYS A 20 -17.20 8.96 17.33
N PHE A 21 -16.51 7.85 17.49
CA PHE A 21 -16.30 6.89 16.42
C PHE A 21 -17.61 6.21 16.00
N LYS A 22 -17.78 5.91 14.71
CA LYS A 22 -18.93 5.11 14.23
C LYS A 22 -18.87 3.67 14.74
N THR A 23 -17.70 3.08 14.77
CA THR A 23 -17.44 1.75 15.33
C THR A 23 -16.38 1.83 16.41
N LYS A 24 -16.55 1.08 17.51
CA LYS A 24 -15.61 1.12 18.65
C LYS A 24 -14.20 0.64 18.22
N PRO A 25 -13.16 1.44 18.38
CA PRO A 25 -11.80 1.00 18.07
C PRO A 25 -11.24 0.04 19.13
N TYR A 26 -10.39 -0.88 18.71
CA TYR A 26 -9.60 -1.73 19.60
C TYR A 26 -8.45 -0.93 20.26
N ALA A 27 -7.88 -1.45 21.34
CA ALA A 27 -6.82 -0.79 22.09
C ALA A 27 -5.61 -0.42 21.23
N HIS A 28 -5.14 -1.32 20.37
CA HIS A 28 -4.03 -1.06 19.45
C HIS A 28 -4.38 0.00 18.38
N GLN A 29 -5.64 0.12 17.96
CA GLN A 29 -6.11 1.16 17.04
C GLN A 29 -6.13 2.53 17.72
N ILE A 30 -6.55 2.58 18.98
CA ILE A 30 -6.47 3.80 19.81
C ILE A 30 -5.00 4.23 19.93
N THR A 31 -4.10 3.31 20.23
CA THR A 31 -2.64 3.60 20.30
C THR A 31 -2.08 4.11 18.98
N ALA A 32 -2.54 3.56 17.85
CA ALA A 32 -2.17 4.05 16.53
C ALA A 32 -2.62 5.49 16.30
N LEU A 33 -3.86 5.82 16.68
CA LEU A 33 -4.41 7.17 16.60
C LEU A 33 -3.67 8.14 17.54
N GLU A 34 -3.42 7.77 18.80
CA GLU A 34 -2.65 8.58 19.77
C GLU A 34 -1.32 9.05 19.20
N LYS A 35 -0.65 8.17 18.46
CA LYS A 35 0.66 8.45 17.85
C LYS A 35 0.59 9.26 16.58
N SER A 36 -0.54 9.26 15.87
CA SER A 36 -0.60 9.71 14.48
C SER A 36 -1.63 10.78 14.14
N TRP A 37 -2.73 10.89 14.89
CA TRP A 37 -3.94 11.61 14.43
C TRP A 37 -3.66 13.06 14.01
N ASN A 38 -2.79 13.75 14.72
CA ASN A 38 -2.47 15.18 14.47
C ASN A 38 -1.14 15.37 13.72
N ARG A 39 -0.44 14.30 13.36
CA ARG A 39 0.81 14.39 12.61
C ARG A 39 0.55 14.60 11.13
N GLU A 40 1.41 15.36 10.47
CA GLU A 40 1.33 15.59 9.02
C GLU A 40 1.59 14.29 8.25
N THR A 41 2.56 13.49 8.68
CA THR A 41 2.96 12.25 8.02
C THR A 41 3.06 11.09 9.00
N TYR A 42 2.56 9.90 8.61
CA TYR A 42 2.65 8.72 9.45
C TYR A 42 2.49 7.41 8.67
N ALA A 43 3.17 6.34 9.15
CA ALA A 43 3.10 4.99 8.59
C ALA A 43 2.36 4.03 9.54
N TYR A 44 1.36 3.34 8.99
CA TYR A 44 0.66 2.25 9.69
C TYR A 44 1.19 0.90 9.18
N PHE A 45 2.23 0.39 9.83
CA PHE A 45 2.80 -0.94 9.55
C PHE A 45 2.06 -2.00 10.39
N MET A 46 0.77 -2.09 10.14
CA MET A 46 -0.14 -2.96 10.88
C MET A 46 -0.46 -4.20 10.04
N GLU A 47 -0.33 -5.38 10.63
CA GLU A 47 -0.56 -6.65 9.93
C GLU A 47 -1.98 -6.74 9.34
N MET A 48 -2.15 -7.57 8.33
CA MET A 48 -3.44 -7.77 7.68
C MET A 48 -4.50 -8.24 8.68
N GLY A 49 -5.68 -7.60 8.73
CA GLY A 49 -6.75 -7.94 9.66
C GLY A 49 -6.67 -7.25 11.03
N THR A 50 -5.67 -6.39 11.31
CA THR A 50 -5.61 -5.58 12.54
C THR A 50 -6.40 -4.26 12.45
N GLY A 51 -7.08 -4.01 11.32
CA GLY A 51 -7.94 -2.84 11.12
C GLY A 51 -7.22 -1.54 10.80
N LYS A 52 -6.10 -1.59 10.06
CA LYS A 52 -5.38 -0.40 9.59
C LYS A 52 -6.27 0.56 8.79
N THR A 53 -7.21 0.03 7.99
CA THR A 53 -8.19 0.79 7.21
C THR A 53 -9.07 1.64 8.11
N LYS A 54 -9.62 1.04 9.17
CA LYS A 54 -10.40 1.76 10.17
C LYS A 54 -9.59 2.86 10.86
N VAL A 55 -8.34 2.60 11.24
CA VAL A 55 -7.48 3.62 11.85
C VAL A 55 -7.30 4.81 10.92
N LEU A 56 -7.12 4.58 9.61
CA LEU A 56 -7.03 5.69 8.65
C LEU A 56 -8.34 6.47 8.56
N ILE A 57 -9.49 5.79 8.46
CA ILE A 57 -10.80 6.45 8.36
C ILE A 57 -11.08 7.28 9.62
N ASP A 58 -10.82 6.73 10.80
CA ASP A 58 -10.96 7.45 12.07
C ASP A 58 -10.03 8.68 12.13
N ASN A 59 -8.78 8.54 11.66
CA ASN A 59 -7.84 9.66 11.57
C ASN A 59 -8.31 10.75 10.60
N VAL A 60 -8.84 10.38 9.44
CA VAL A 60 -9.44 11.30 8.47
C VAL A 60 -10.60 12.05 9.09
N ALA A 61 -11.51 11.34 9.76
CA ALA A 61 -12.66 11.93 10.43
C ALA A 61 -12.26 12.98 11.49
N MET A 62 -11.26 12.63 12.32
CA MET A 62 -10.73 13.57 13.33
C MET A 62 -10.07 14.81 12.73
N LEU A 63 -9.35 14.67 11.59
CA LEU A 63 -8.73 15.80 10.90
C LEU A 63 -9.77 16.68 10.22
N TYR A 64 -10.80 16.10 9.64
CA TYR A 64 -11.92 16.82 9.02
C TYR A 64 -12.70 17.63 10.06
N ASP A 65 -13.10 17.03 11.19
CA ASP A 65 -13.80 17.72 12.28
C ASP A 65 -12.97 18.88 12.89
N LYS A 66 -11.67 18.86 12.69
CA LYS A 66 -10.77 19.98 13.07
C LYS A 66 -10.56 20.99 11.95
N GLY A 67 -11.26 20.86 10.85
CA GLY A 67 -11.12 21.76 9.69
C GLY A 67 -9.73 21.72 9.04
N LYS A 68 -8.97 20.63 9.23
CA LYS A 68 -7.60 20.50 8.70
C LYS A 68 -7.54 19.96 7.28
N ILE A 69 -8.56 19.19 6.91
CA ILE A 69 -8.72 18.61 5.58
C ILE A 69 -10.20 18.70 5.17
N ASP A 70 -10.43 18.82 3.87
CA ASP A 70 -11.74 18.69 3.22
C ASP A 70 -11.68 17.68 2.04
N GLY A 71 -10.49 17.14 1.77
CA GLY A 71 -10.24 16.12 0.75
C GLY A 71 -9.49 14.90 1.25
N LEU A 72 -9.86 13.73 0.73
CA LEU A 72 -9.17 12.47 0.93
C LEU A 72 -8.87 11.80 -0.41
N LEU A 73 -7.60 11.59 -0.72
CA LEU A 73 -7.17 10.79 -1.87
C LEU A 73 -6.64 9.45 -1.39
N ILE A 74 -7.38 8.37 -1.70
CA ILE A 74 -6.98 6.99 -1.43
C ILE A 74 -6.35 6.39 -2.68
N VAL A 75 -5.12 5.96 -2.59
CA VAL A 75 -4.40 5.20 -3.62
C VAL A 75 -4.27 3.76 -3.16
N ALA A 76 -4.91 2.82 -3.84
CA ALA A 76 -4.97 1.42 -3.43
C ALA A 76 -4.79 0.45 -4.61
N PRO A 77 -4.45 -0.84 -4.38
CA PRO A 77 -4.48 -1.85 -5.43
C PRO A 77 -5.88 -1.99 -6.06
N LYS A 78 -5.93 -2.28 -7.36
CA LYS A 78 -7.20 -2.40 -8.12
C LYS A 78 -8.23 -3.35 -7.46
N GLY A 79 -7.75 -4.45 -6.84
CA GLY A 79 -8.63 -5.43 -6.20
C GLY A 79 -9.31 -4.94 -4.91
N VAL A 80 -8.82 -3.86 -4.30
CA VAL A 80 -9.30 -3.37 -2.97
C VAL A 80 -10.11 -2.08 -3.06
N ILE A 81 -10.05 -1.34 -4.20
CA ILE A 81 -10.75 -0.05 -4.34
C ILE A 81 -12.27 -0.18 -4.17
N GLY A 82 -12.86 -1.30 -4.62
CA GLY A 82 -14.28 -1.60 -4.42
C GLY A 82 -14.65 -1.84 -2.95
N THR A 83 -13.79 -2.49 -2.20
CA THR A 83 -13.95 -2.70 -0.76
C THR A 83 -13.93 -1.37 0.00
N TRP A 84 -13.00 -0.48 -0.34
CA TRP A 84 -12.97 0.88 0.21
C TRP A 84 -14.28 1.63 0.00
N TYR A 85 -14.80 1.58 -1.23
CA TYR A 85 -16.01 2.31 -1.62
C TYR A 85 -17.29 1.73 -1.02
N ASN A 86 -17.44 0.38 -1.08
CA ASN A 86 -18.73 -0.27 -0.74
C ASN A 86 -18.81 -0.74 0.71
N GLN A 87 -17.68 -0.91 1.40
CA GLN A 87 -17.64 -1.55 2.73
C GLN A 87 -16.97 -0.67 3.78
N GLU A 88 -15.70 -0.31 3.59
CA GLU A 88 -14.88 0.30 4.65
C GLU A 88 -15.33 1.73 5.01
N LEU A 89 -15.50 2.60 4.01
CA LEU A 89 -15.98 3.96 4.25
C LEU A 89 -17.40 3.97 4.83
N PRO A 90 -18.40 3.23 4.28
CA PRO A 90 -19.72 3.17 4.88
C PRO A 90 -19.74 2.59 6.28
N ALA A 91 -18.84 1.63 6.59
CA ALA A 91 -18.81 0.99 7.90
C ALA A 91 -18.19 1.85 9.00
N HIS A 92 -17.20 2.68 8.66
CA HIS A 92 -16.34 3.33 9.65
C HIS A 92 -16.36 4.85 9.66
N LEU A 93 -16.71 5.52 8.54
CA LEU A 93 -16.83 6.97 8.52
C LEU A 93 -18.03 7.41 9.39
N PRO A 94 -17.85 8.32 10.38
CA PRO A 94 -18.94 8.78 11.24
C PRO A 94 -20.10 9.39 10.46
N ASP A 95 -21.33 9.10 10.87
CA ASP A 95 -22.56 9.50 10.16
C ASP A 95 -22.79 11.01 10.12
N HIS A 96 -22.14 11.78 11.02
CA HIS A 96 -22.22 13.24 11.01
C HIS A 96 -21.35 13.90 9.92
N ILE A 97 -20.46 13.12 9.28
CA ILE A 97 -19.60 13.62 8.22
C ILE A 97 -20.30 13.37 6.87
N GLU A 98 -20.88 14.42 6.32
CA GLU A 98 -21.36 14.38 4.95
C GLU A 98 -20.19 14.24 3.98
N ASN A 99 -20.33 13.37 2.97
CA ASN A 99 -19.23 13.10 2.05
C ASN A 99 -19.67 12.87 0.61
N VAL A 100 -18.80 13.25 -0.30
CA VAL A 100 -18.90 12.95 -1.73
C VAL A 100 -17.79 11.99 -2.11
N THR A 101 -18.11 10.70 -2.23
CA THR A 101 -17.14 9.66 -2.56
C THR A 101 -17.24 9.23 -4.01
N VAL A 102 -16.12 9.28 -4.73
CA VAL A 102 -16.05 8.87 -6.15
C VAL A 102 -14.89 7.92 -6.40
N LEU A 103 -15.21 6.83 -7.09
CA LEU A 103 -14.22 5.87 -7.59
C LEU A 103 -13.76 6.27 -8.99
N TRP A 104 -12.47 6.50 -9.16
CA TRP A 104 -11.89 6.81 -10.46
C TRP A 104 -11.85 5.58 -11.38
N GLN A 105 -12.17 5.79 -12.67
CA GLN A 105 -12.10 4.75 -13.69
C GLN A 105 -11.37 5.26 -14.93
N ALA A 106 -10.58 4.40 -15.58
CA ALA A 106 -9.79 4.78 -16.76
C ALA A 106 -10.69 5.16 -17.95
N ASN A 107 -11.77 4.38 -18.17
CA ASN A 107 -12.77 4.63 -19.21
C ASN A 107 -13.89 5.49 -18.62
N ILE A 108 -13.83 6.79 -18.86
CA ILE A 108 -14.80 7.76 -18.32
C ILE A 108 -15.98 7.86 -19.27
N THR A 109 -17.13 7.32 -18.86
CA THR A 109 -18.42 7.54 -19.51
C THR A 109 -18.97 8.94 -19.17
N LYS A 110 -20.01 9.42 -19.89
CA LYS A 110 -20.68 10.69 -19.56
C LYS A 110 -21.20 10.72 -18.12
N GLY A 111 -21.78 9.60 -17.63
CA GLY A 111 -22.24 9.49 -16.25
C GLY A 111 -21.10 9.54 -15.23
N GLN A 112 -19.98 8.89 -15.54
CA GLN A 112 -18.79 8.94 -14.72
C GLN A 112 -18.17 10.35 -14.65
N SER A 113 -18.13 11.04 -15.80
CA SER A 113 -17.66 12.44 -15.86
C SER A 113 -18.50 13.36 -14.97
N LYS A 114 -19.82 13.17 -14.96
CA LYS A 114 -20.72 13.92 -14.06
C LYS A 114 -20.42 13.63 -12.60
N LYS A 115 -20.22 12.35 -12.22
CA LYS A 115 -19.84 11.94 -10.87
C LYS A 115 -18.48 12.50 -10.46
N LEU A 116 -17.48 12.44 -11.33
CA LEU A 116 -16.17 13.03 -11.06
C LEU A 116 -16.26 14.56 -10.90
N GLY A 117 -17.19 15.20 -11.58
CA GLY A 117 -17.46 16.64 -11.46
C GLY A 117 -18.00 17.05 -10.09
N THR A 118 -18.69 16.15 -9.36
CA THR A 118 -19.21 16.46 -8.02
C THR A 118 -18.08 16.69 -7.00
N LEU A 119 -16.90 16.10 -7.21
CA LEU A 119 -15.72 16.30 -6.37
C LEU A 119 -15.19 17.76 -6.37
N PHE A 120 -15.65 18.60 -7.27
CA PHE A 120 -15.18 19.99 -7.42
C PHE A 120 -16.30 21.02 -7.16
N LYS A 121 -17.42 20.57 -6.63
CA LYS A 121 -18.46 21.48 -6.17
C LYS A 121 -18.05 22.08 -4.83
N THR A 122 -18.42 23.34 -4.63
CA THR A 122 -18.27 24.01 -3.34
C THR A 122 -19.30 23.47 -2.37
N GLY A 123 -18.87 23.03 -1.20
CA GLY A 123 -19.69 22.49 -0.12
C GLY A 123 -18.83 22.27 1.12
N GLU A 124 -19.48 21.94 2.21
CA GLU A 124 -18.79 21.63 3.47
C GLU A 124 -18.51 20.12 3.61
N GLU A 125 -18.87 19.32 2.57
CA GLU A 125 -18.71 17.86 2.60
C GLU A 125 -17.24 17.43 2.48
N LEU A 126 -16.91 16.30 3.06
CA LEU A 126 -15.62 15.63 2.82
C LEU A 126 -15.59 15.00 1.42
N HIS A 127 -14.71 15.48 0.57
CA HIS A 127 -14.54 14.97 -0.80
C HIS A 127 -13.56 13.80 -0.81
N ILE A 128 -14.00 12.61 -1.25
CA ILE A 128 -13.19 11.39 -1.24
C ILE A 128 -13.00 10.88 -2.66
N LEU A 129 -11.76 10.86 -3.11
CA LEU A 129 -11.36 10.28 -4.39
C LEU A 129 -10.59 8.98 -4.15
N ILE A 130 -11.09 7.86 -4.69
CA ILE A 130 -10.43 6.57 -4.63
C ILE A 130 -9.86 6.23 -6.00
N MET A 131 -8.56 5.98 -6.08
CA MET A 131 -7.85 5.66 -7.33
C MET A 131 -7.02 4.38 -7.17
N ASN A 132 -6.99 3.57 -8.24
CA ASN A 132 -6.04 2.48 -8.27
C ASN A 132 -4.62 2.97 -8.58
N VAL A 133 -3.62 2.29 -8.02
CA VAL A 133 -2.20 2.68 -8.15
C VAL A 133 -1.74 2.73 -9.61
N GLU A 134 -2.29 1.89 -10.49
CA GLU A 134 -1.98 1.85 -11.91
C GLU A 134 -2.41 3.12 -12.66
N ALA A 135 -3.44 3.83 -12.18
CA ALA A 135 -3.90 5.09 -12.76
C ALA A 135 -2.76 6.12 -12.83
N PHE A 136 -1.84 6.09 -11.87
CA PHE A 136 -0.70 7.00 -11.82
C PHE A 136 0.41 6.67 -12.84
N SER A 137 0.29 5.57 -13.58
CA SER A 137 1.14 5.30 -14.74
C SER A 137 0.67 6.09 -15.99
N THR A 138 -0.54 6.67 -15.96
CA THR A 138 -1.13 7.41 -17.07
C THR A 138 -1.15 8.91 -16.78
N GLN A 139 -0.98 9.73 -17.83
CA GLN A 139 -1.07 11.20 -17.71
C GLN A 139 -2.46 11.65 -17.26
N LYS A 140 -3.52 10.96 -17.72
CA LYS A 140 -4.92 11.26 -17.37
C LYS A 140 -5.17 11.10 -15.87
N GLY A 141 -4.75 9.97 -15.29
CA GLY A 141 -4.88 9.73 -13.85
C GLY A 141 -4.07 10.71 -13.02
N LYS A 142 -2.80 10.97 -13.41
CA LYS A 142 -1.96 11.97 -12.75
C LYS A 142 -2.58 13.35 -12.76
N ASN A 143 -3.06 13.83 -13.92
CA ASN A 143 -3.66 15.16 -14.05
C ASN A 143 -4.92 15.29 -13.21
N PHE A 144 -5.75 14.24 -13.17
CA PHE A 144 -6.98 14.26 -12.36
C PHE A 144 -6.66 14.34 -10.86
N ALA A 145 -5.72 13.49 -10.39
CA ALA A 145 -5.25 13.55 -9.00
C ALA A 145 -4.62 14.91 -8.65
N THR A 146 -3.84 15.49 -9.58
CA THR A 146 -3.26 16.83 -9.41
C THR A 146 -4.37 17.89 -9.22
N LYS A 147 -5.39 17.86 -10.08
CA LYS A 147 -6.53 18.78 -9.98
C LYS A 147 -7.25 18.63 -8.64
N PHE A 148 -7.50 17.40 -8.19
CA PHE A 148 -8.14 17.12 -6.91
C PHE A 148 -7.34 17.69 -5.73
N ILE A 149 -6.04 17.39 -5.67
CA ILE A 149 -5.13 17.88 -4.61
C ILE A 149 -5.04 19.44 -4.61
N SER A 150 -5.10 20.06 -5.79
CA SER A 150 -5.06 21.53 -5.88
C SER A 150 -6.38 22.21 -5.51
N SER A 151 -7.49 21.47 -5.47
CA SER A 151 -8.83 22.00 -5.14
C SER A 151 -9.20 21.79 -3.68
N HIS A 152 -8.48 20.95 -2.94
CA HIS A 152 -8.81 20.56 -1.57
C HIS A 152 -7.59 20.52 -0.66
N ASN A 153 -7.80 20.78 0.63
CA ASN A 153 -6.83 20.48 1.68
C ASN A 153 -6.79 18.95 1.88
N THR A 154 -6.00 18.28 1.07
CA THR A 154 -6.08 16.84 0.90
C THR A 154 -5.17 16.07 1.85
N LEU A 155 -5.71 15.02 2.53
CA LEU A 155 -4.93 13.91 3.03
C LEU A 155 -4.74 12.90 1.89
N MET A 156 -3.49 12.56 1.59
CA MET A 156 -3.16 11.50 0.61
C MET A 156 -2.73 10.23 1.33
N ALA A 157 -3.43 9.13 1.08
CA ALA A 157 -3.15 7.82 1.66
C ALA A 157 -2.80 6.79 0.58
N VAL A 158 -1.77 5.99 0.85
CA VAL A 158 -1.41 4.84 0.00
C VAL A 158 -1.65 3.55 0.78
N ASP A 159 -2.65 2.80 0.36
CA ASP A 159 -2.92 1.45 0.86
C ASP A 159 -2.06 0.43 0.11
N GLU A 160 -1.56 -0.55 0.84
CA GLU A 160 -0.52 -1.48 0.40
C GLU A 160 0.66 -0.73 -0.25
N SER A 161 1.34 0.10 0.57
CA SER A 161 2.42 0.98 0.13
C SER A 161 3.60 0.28 -0.53
N THR A 162 3.71 -1.04 -0.40
CA THR A 162 4.65 -1.87 -1.16
C THR A 162 4.46 -1.78 -2.68
N THR A 163 3.29 -1.32 -3.14
CA THR A 163 3.02 -1.07 -4.57
C THR A 163 3.85 0.08 -5.16
N ILE A 164 4.36 0.97 -4.31
CA ILE A 164 5.24 2.10 -4.69
C ILE A 164 6.72 1.90 -4.32
N LYS A 165 7.14 0.69 -3.93
CA LYS A 165 8.52 0.40 -3.49
C LYS A 165 9.60 0.54 -4.59
N ASN A 166 9.22 0.49 -5.87
CA ASN A 166 10.17 0.60 -6.97
C ASN A 166 10.40 2.07 -7.37
N PRO A 167 11.57 2.67 -7.09
CA PRO A 167 11.85 4.08 -7.37
C PRO A 167 11.90 4.41 -8.87
N LYS A 168 12.07 3.41 -9.73
CA LYS A 168 12.15 3.59 -11.19
C LYS A 168 10.78 3.58 -11.87
N ALA A 169 9.74 3.04 -11.23
CA ALA A 169 8.41 2.92 -11.82
C ALA A 169 7.75 4.30 -12.02
N HIS A 170 7.13 4.52 -13.18
CA HIS A 170 6.44 5.78 -13.50
C HIS A 170 5.37 6.13 -12.48
N ARG A 171 4.54 5.14 -12.07
CA ARG A 171 3.52 5.34 -11.03
C ARG A 171 4.12 5.83 -9.71
N THR A 172 5.25 5.24 -9.27
CA THR A 172 5.93 5.66 -8.04
C THR A 172 6.39 7.11 -8.14
N LYS A 173 7.10 7.48 -9.22
CA LYS A 173 7.57 8.85 -9.43
C LYS A 173 6.42 9.86 -9.43
N ASN A 174 5.29 9.53 -10.08
CA ASN A 174 4.13 10.40 -10.13
C ASN A 174 3.46 10.55 -8.75
N ILE A 175 3.33 9.45 -7.98
CA ILE A 175 2.78 9.47 -6.62
C ILE A 175 3.69 10.28 -5.69
N LEU A 176 5.01 10.09 -5.75
CA LEU A 176 5.97 10.87 -4.94
C LEU A 176 5.93 12.37 -5.29
N ASN A 177 5.80 12.72 -6.57
CA ASN A 177 5.65 14.12 -6.98
C ASN A 177 4.34 14.75 -6.46
N LEU A 178 3.26 13.97 -6.38
CA LEU A 178 1.98 14.45 -5.85
C LEU A 178 2.01 14.57 -4.33
N SER A 179 2.72 13.69 -3.64
CA SER A 179 2.80 13.69 -2.18
C SER A 179 3.38 15.00 -1.64
N THR A 180 4.34 15.61 -2.35
CA THR A 180 4.93 16.91 -1.95
C THR A 180 3.94 18.08 -1.97
N LYS A 181 2.80 17.90 -2.64
CA LYS A 181 1.73 18.92 -2.73
C LYS A 181 0.66 18.74 -1.65
N THR A 182 0.75 17.68 -0.83
CA THR A 182 -0.21 17.40 0.24
C THR A 182 0.47 17.52 1.59
N LYS A 183 -0.20 18.17 2.53
CA LYS A 183 0.30 18.33 3.89
C LYS A 183 0.19 17.02 4.68
N TYR A 184 -0.97 16.37 4.61
CA TYR A 184 -1.25 15.14 5.35
C TYR A 184 -1.03 13.91 4.49
N ARG A 185 -0.14 13.01 4.91
CA ARG A 185 0.22 11.80 4.15
C ARG A 185 0.22 10.57 5.06
N ARG A 186 -0.33 9.47 4.55
CA ARG A 186 -0.37 8.18 5.25
C ARG A 186 0.03 7.04 4.31
N ILE A 187 0.80 6.11 4.82
CA ILE A 187 1.03 4.82 4.17
C ILE A 187 0.53 3.70 5.06
N MET A 188 0.02 2.65 4.45
CA MET A 188 -0.47 1.47 5.16
C MET A 188 0.04 0.21 4.47
N THR A 189 0.55 -0.72 5.25
CA THR A 189 0.86 -2.09 4.80
C THR A 189 1.11 -3.01 5.98
N GLY A 190 0.78 -4.28 5.82
CA GLY A 190 1.13 -5.32 6.81
C GLY A 190 2.58 -5.76 6.73
N SER A 191 3.21 -5.59 5.57
CA SER A 191 4.57 -6.07 5.30
C SER A 191 5.38 -5.01 4.54
N PRO A 192 5.93 -3.98 5.21
CA PRO A 192 6.65 -2.89 4.57
C PRO A 192 7.92 -3.35 3.83
N VAL A 193 8.51 -4.46 4.29
CA VAL A 193 9.65 -5.12 3.66
C VAL A 193 9.18 -6.43 3.04
N THR A 194 9.16 -6.52 1.72
CA THR A 194 8.70 -7.71 1.00
C THR A 194 9.86 -8.57 0.48
N LYS A 195 10.90 -7.95 -0.04
CA LYS A 195 12.09 -8.64 -0.56
C LYS A 195 13.34 -8.27 0.21
N ASN A 196 13.50 -6.99 0.48
CA ASN A 196 14.68 -6.46 1.15
C ASN A 196 14.39 -5.09 1.80
N PRO A 197 15.22 -4.65 2.76
CA PRO A 197 15.03 -3.37 3.46
C PRO A 197 15.01 -2.14 2.55
N LEU A 198 15.56 -2.23 1.34
CA LEU A 198 15.54 -1.11 0.38
C LEU A 198 14.12 -0.79 -0.14
N ASP A 199 13.17 -1.72 0.04
CA ASP A 199 11.75 -1.50 -0.25
C ASP A 199 11.16 -0.33 0.56
N LEU A 200 11.79 0.03 1.70
CA LEU A 200 11.33 1.11 2.59
C LEU A 200 11.59 2.51 2.02
N PHE A 201 12.62 2.70 1.20
CA PHE A 201 13.04 4.02 0.78
C PHE A 201 11.91 4.87 0.20
N THR A 202 11.27 4.40 -0.87
CA THR A 202 10.21 5.16 -1.55
C THR A 202 8.93 5.27 -0.73
N GLN A 203 8.65 4.29 0.12
CA GLN A 203 7.51 4.32 1.03
C GLN A 203 7.69 5.43 2.07
N CYS A 204 8.86 5.54 2.69
CA CYS A 204 9.17 6.61 3.63
C CYS A 204 9.33 7.97 2.93
N TYR A 205 9.93 8.00 1.74
CA TYR A 205 10.07 9.22 0.92
C TYR A 205 8.70 9.82 0.54
N PHE A 206 7.68 8.99 0.34
CA PHE A 206 6.31 9.46 0.15
C PHE A 206 5.79 10.25 1.36
N LEU A 207 6.13 9.82 2.55
CA LEU A 207 5.74 10.52 3.79
C LEU A 207 6.54 11.82 3.95
N ASP A 208 7.84 11.73 3.94
CA ASP A 208 8.74 12.85 3.99
C ASP A 208 10.12 12.44 3.45
N PRO A 209 10.68 13.18 2.47
CA PRO A 209 12.02 12.91 1.94
C PRO A 209 13.13 12.89 3.01
N PHE A 210 12.93 13.60 4.12
CA PHE A 210 13.92 13.74 5.20
C PHE A 210 13.81 12.68 6.30
N HIS A 211 12.75 11.89 6.36
CA HIS A 211 12.54 10.88 7.41
C HIS A 211 13.67 9.87 7.55
N LEU A 212 14.28 9.46 6.44
CA LEU A 212 15.39 8.50 6.44
C LEU A 212 16.77 9.19 6.36
N GLU A 213 16.83 10.53 6.28
CA GLU A 213 18.05 11.32 6.16
C GLU A 213 18.93 10.92 4.94
N HIS A 214 18.28 10.52 3.86
CA HIS A 214 18.94 10.17 2.60
C HIS A 214 18.29 10.91 1.41
N GLU A 215 19.07 11.72 0.73
CA GLU A 215 18.60 12.50 -0.42
C GLU A 215 18.20 11.65 -1.63
N SER A 216 18.76 10.46 -1.75
CA SER A 216 18.54 9.58 -2.91
C SER A 216 18.49 8.11 -2.55
N TYR A 217 17.81 7.33 -3.39
CA TYR A 217 17.81 5.87 -3.30
C TYR A 217 19.24 5.27 -3.32
N TYR A 218 20.17 5.89 -4.07
CA TYR A 218 21.54 5.39 -4.17
C TYR A 218 22.31 5.60 -2.86
N SER A 219 22.16 6.76 -2.22
CA SER A 219 22.73 7.03 -0.90
C SER A 219 22.20 6.04 0.14
N PHE A 220 20.87 5.86 0.19
CA PHE A 220 20.20 4.88 1.05
C PHE A 220 20.70 3.45 0.81
N ARG A 221 20.78 3.03 -0.45
CA ARG A 221 21.30 1.70 -0.82
C ARG A 221 22.75 1.51 -0.36
N THR A 222 23.61 2.48 -0.53
CA THR A 222 25.04 2.41 -0.10
C THR A 222 25.15 2.27 1.42
N ARG A 223 24.27 2.92 2.17
CA ARG A 223 24.24 2.85 3.64
C ARG A 223 23.78 1.48 4.14
N TYR A 224 22.76 0.91 3.53
CA TYR A 224 22.07 -0.28 4.07
C TYR A 224 22.30 -1.58 3.30
N ALA A 225 22.86 -1.55 2.09
CA ALA A 225 23.19 -2.74 1.32
C ALA A 225 24.70 -3.03 1.28
N ILE A 226 25.03 -4.32 1.25
CA ILE A 226 26.36 -4.84 0.96
C ILE A 226 26.36 -5.19 -0.54
N MET A 227 27.24 -4.55 -1.30
CA MET A 227 27.31 -4.72 -2.75
C MET A 227 28.46 -5.67 -3.12
N LYS A 228 28.20 -6.56 -4.07
CA LYS A 228 29.21 -7.45 -4.67
C LYS A 228 29.22 -7.25 -6.19
N THR A 229 30.40 -7.11 -6.75
CA THR A 229 30.55 -7.08 -8.20
C THR A 229 30.48 -8.49 -8.76
N ALA A 230 29.58 -8.71 -9.71
CA ALA A 230 29.51 -9.95 -10.49
C ALA A 230 29.80 -9.65 -11.96
N HIS A 231 30.54 -10.54 -12.61
CA HIS A 231 30.83 -10.44 -14.04
C HIS A 231 29.91 -11.42 -14.78
N ILE A 232 28.95 -10.87 -15.54
CA ILE A 232 27.99 -11.66 -16.31
C ILE A 232 28.08 -11.21 -17.78
N SER A 233 28.36 -12.16 -18.67
CA SER A 233 28.48 -11.91 -20.13
C SER A 233 29.40 -10.72 -20.47
N GLY A 234 30.57 -10.64 -19.83
CA GLY A 234 31.56 -9.58 -20.07
C GLY A 234 31.22 -8.21 -19.47
N ARG A 235 30.13 -8.07 -18.73
CA ARG A 235 29.73 -6.82 -18.06
C ARG A 235 29.83 -6.95 -16.54
N SER A 236 30.39 -5.94 -15.89
CA SER A 236 30.40 -5.84 -14.42
C SER A 236 29.07 -5.31 -13.92
N ILE A 237 28.38 -6.09 -13.12
CA ILE A 237 27.09 -5.73 -12.52
C ILE A 237 27.22 -5.72 -11.00
N GLN A 238 26.68 -4.67 -10.35
CA GLN A 238 26.62 -4.57 -8.90
C GLN A 238 25.37 -5.29 -8.38
N LEU A 239 25.55 -6.35 -7.61
CA LEU A 239 24.47 -7.11 -6.99
C LEU A 239 24.46 -6.86 -5.48
N VAL A 240 23.27 -6.85 -4.88
CA VAL A 240 23.10 -6.82 -3.43
C VAL A 240 23.36 -8.23 -2.92
N SER A 241 24.38 -8.40 -2.07
CA SER A 241 24.77 -9.67 -1.45
C SER A 241 24.31 -9.79 0.01
N GLY A 242 23.94 -8.68 0.64
CA GLY A 242 23.50 -8.65 2.02
C GLY A 242 23.07 -7.24 2.46
N PHE A 243 22.76 -7.11 3.74
CA PHE A 243 22.32 -5.84 4.34
C PHE A 243 23.10 -5.56 5.63
N LYS A 244 23.24 -4.29 5.97
CA LYS A 244 23.94 -3.78 7.16
C LYS A 244 23.16 -2.63 7.79
N ASN A 245 23.55 -2.24 9.01
CA ASN A 245 22.98 -1.09 9.74
C ASN A 245 21.44 -1.17 9.94
N LEU A 246 20.88 -2.38 10.04
CA LEU A 246 19.42 -2.58 10.14
C LEU A 246 18.83 -2.04 11.47
N GLY A 247 19.62 -2.05 12.55
CA GLY A 247 19.22 -1.43 13.83
C GLY A 247 18.99 0.07 13.67
N GLU A 248 19.94 0.79 13.06
CA GLU A 248 19.82 2.22 12.74
C GLU A 248 18.57 2.50 11.90
N LEU A 249 18.32 1.69 10.86
CA LEU A 249 17.13 1.84 10.03
C LEU A 249 15.84 1.64 10.82
N SER A 250 15.81 0.64 11.70
CA SER A 250 14.67 0.40 12.59
C SER A 250 14.42 1.58 13.52
N ASP A 251 15.47 2.15 14.10
CA ASP A 251 15.36 3.30 15.01
C ASP A 251 14.84 4.55 14.28
N LYS A 252 15.29 4.79 13.05
CA LYS A 252 14.77 5.88 12.20
C LYS A 252 13.30 5.76 11.86
N LEU A 253 12.75 4.55 11.79
CA LEU A 253 11.32 4.33 11.51
C LEU A 253 10.41 4.60 12.71
N LYS A 254 10.87 4.37 13.93
CA LYS A 254 10.07 4.47 15.18
C LYS A 254 9.33 5.80 15.35
N PRO A 255 9.93 6.97 15.07
CA PRO A 255 9.28 8.25 15.33
C PRO A 255 8.03 8.51 14.49
N PHE A 256 7.94 7.95 13.29
CA PHE A 256 6.85 8.22 12.33
C PHE A 256 6.10 6.96 11.88
N SER A 257 6.25 5.85 12.59
CA SER A 257 5.54 4.61 12.27
C SER A 257 5.02 3.90 13.51
N TYR A 258 3.98 3.09 13.29
CA TYR A 258 3.47 2.17 14.30
C TYR A 258 3.35 0.78 13.71
N ARG A 259 4.05 -0.18 14.32
CA ARG A 259 4.02 -1.59 13.94
C ARG A 259 3.15 -2.38 14.90
N VAL A 260 2.28 -3.23 14.34
CA VAL A 260 1.42 -4.14 15.10
C VAL A 260 1.36 -5.48 14.38
N LEU A 261 1.58 -6.55 15.11
CA LEU A 261 1.36 -7.92 14.66
C LEU A 261 0.02 -8.43 15.22
N LYS A 262 -0.58 -9.40 14.55
CA LYS A 262 -1.84 -10.02 15.00
C LYS A 262 -1.69 -10.68 16.35
N GLU A 263 -0.60 -11.39 16.56
CA GLU A 263 -0.27 -12.08 17.80
C GLU A 263 -0.17 -11.14 19.01
N ASP A 264 0.19 -9.86 18.78
CA ASP A 264 0.34 -8.86 19.84
C ASP A 264 -1.01 -8.23 20.26
N CYS A 265 -2.06 -8.32 19.43
CA CYS A 265 -3.24 -7.50 19.60
C CYS A 265 -4.59 -8.23 19.43
N LEU A 266 -4.58 -9.46 18.97
CA LEU A 266 -5.79 -10.26 18.75
C LEU A 266 -5.60 -11.66 19.36
N ASP A 267 -6.59 -12.09 20.15
CA ASP A 267 -6.68 -13.46 20.64
C ASP A 267 -7.28 -14.32 19.52
N LEU A 268 -6.43 -14.96 18.75
CA LEU A 268 -6.82 -15.79 17.61
C LEU A 268 -6.41 -17.24 17.87
N PRO A 269 -7.22 -18.22 17.45
CA PRO A 269 -6.82 -19.62 17.50
C PRO A 269 -5.62 -19.87 16.61
N ASP A 270 -4.89 -20.92 16.92
CA ASP A 270 -3.73 -21.36 16.14
C ASP A 270 -4.07 -21.57 14.66
N LYS A 271 -3.11 -21.26 13.79
CA LYS A 271 -3.27 -21.49 12.35
C LYS A 271 -3.26 -22.97 12.05
N ILE A 272 -4.36 -23.48 11.49
CA ILE A 272 -4.48 -24.86 11.04
C ILE A 272 -4.19 -24.92 9.54
N PHE A 273 -3.17 -25.68 9.15
CA PHE A 273 -2.83 -25.93 7.75
C PHE A 273 -3.44 -27.23 7.29
N ILE A 274 -4.42 -27.18 6.39
CA ILE A 274 -5.07 -28.35 5.83
C ILE A 274 -4.61 -28.55 4.38
N LYS A 275 -4.00 -29.68 4.09
CA LYS A 275 -3.65 -30.07 2.73
C LYS A 275 -4.81 -30.82 2.10
N ARG A 276 -5.45 -30.23 1.09
CA ARG A 276 -6.47 -30.89 0.28
C ARG A 276 -5.84 -31.37 -1.02
N GLN A 277 -5.90 -32.67 -1.28
CA GLN A 277 -5.50 -33.24 -2.57
C GLN A 277 -6.70 -33.22 -3.52
N ILE A 278 -6.50 -32.67 -4.69
CA ILE A 278 -7.50 -32.61 -5.76
C ILE A 278 -6.98 -33.39 -6.94
N THR A 279 -7.79 -34.30 -7.47
CA THR A 279 -7.48 -35.05 -8.68
C THR A 279 -7.87 -34.20 -9.90
N LEU A 280 -6.94 -34.05 -10.84
CA LEU A 280 -7.22 -33.39 -12.12
C LEU A 280 -8.29 -34.18 -12.91
N SER A 281 -9.15 -33.46 -13.64
CA SER A 281 -10.06 -34.11 -14.59
C SER A 281 -9.26 -34.85 -15.68
N PRO A 282 -9.85 -35.86 -16.34
CA PRO A 282 -9.17 -36.59 -17.39
C PRO A 282 -8.55 -35.69 -18.48
N ASP A 283 -9.26 -34.65 -18.89
CA ASP A 283 -8.81 -33.69 -19.91
C ASP A 283 -7.66 -32.82 -19.40
N GLN A 284 -7.79 -32.29 -18.17
CA GLN A 284 -6.70 -31.54 -17.53
C GLN A 284 -5.44 -32.40 -17.36
N ARG A 285 -5.61 -33.68 -16.97
CA ARG A 285 -4.49 -34.60 -16.80
C ARG A 285 -3.80 -34.89 -18.13
N LYS A 286 -4.56 -35.10 -19.20
CA LYS A 286 -4.02 -35.32 -20.55
C LYS A 286 -3.18 -34.11 -21.01
N LEU A 287 -3.72 -32.89 -20.89
CA LEU A 287 -3.03 -31.65 -21.24
C LEU A 287 -1.79 -31.44 -20.38
N TYR A 288 -1.89 -31.69 -19.07
CA TYR A 288 -0.77 -31.57 -18.14
C TYR A 288 0.39 -32.50 -18.52
N GLU A 289 0.11 -33.77 -18.81
CA GLU A 289 1.14 -34.75 -19.18
C GLU A 289 1.76 -34.45 -20.56
N GLN A 290 0.99 -33.93 -21.52
CA GLN A 290 1.53 -33.46 -22.79
C GLN A 290 2.51 -32.30 -22.57
N MET A 291 2.07 -31.26 -21.89
CA MET A 291 2.89 -30.07 -21.58
C MET A 291 4.13 -30.44 -20.76
N ARG A 292 4.01 -31.37 -19.81
CA ARG A 292 5.12 -31.86 -19.02
C ARG A 292 6.17 -32.59 -19.86
N LYS A 293 5.74 -33.43 -20.81
CA LYS A 293 6.64 -34.11 -21.74
C LYS A 293 7.39 -33.14 -22.63
N GLU A 294 6.69 -32.15 -23.19
CA GLU A 294 7.30 -31.07 -23.98
C GLU A 294 8.30 -30.25 -23.18
N ALA A 295 7.93 -29.88 -21.95
CA ALA A 295 8.82 -29.16 -21.04
C ALA A 295 10.10 -29.96 -20.72
N LEU A 296 9.98 -31.28 -20.48
CA LEU A 296 11.12 -32.16 -20.25
C LEU A 296 11.98 -32.35 -21.52
N ALA A 297 11.38 -32.44 -22.71
CA ALA A 297 12.10 -32.51 -23.97
C ALA A 297 12.93 -31.25 -24.23
N ILE A 298 12.38 -30.07 -23.93
CA ILE A 298 13.08 -28.78 -24.02
C ILE A 298 14.23 -28.72 -22.98
N LEU A 299 14.02 -29.22 -21.78
CA LEU A 299 15.06 -29.26 -20.72
C LEU A 299 16.20 -30.22 -21.08
N ASN A 300 15.90 -31.36 -21.72
CA ASN A 300 16.90 -32.36 -22.13
C ASN A 300 17.62 -32.00 -23.45
N GLY A 301 17.01 -31.16 -24.29
CA GLY A 301 17.58 -30.62 -25.53
C GLY A 301 18.29 -29.29 -25.28
N LYS A 302 19.57 -29.30 -25.13
CA LYS A 302 20.64 -28.33 -24.82
C LYS A 302 20.41 -26.78 -25.02
N GLN A 303 19.23 -26.25 -25.23
CA GLN A 303 18.94 -24.79 -25.29
C GLN A 303 17.73 -24.40 -24.45
N VAL A 304 17.89 -24.39 -23.13
CA VAL A 304 16.87 -23.83 -22.24
C VAL A 304 17.27 -22.41 -21.86
N THR A 305 16.59 -21.42 -22.42
CA THR A 305 16.59 -20.10 -21.82
C THR A 305 15.70 -20.12 -20.56
N THR A 306 16.10 -19.41 -19.52
CA THR A 306 15.33 -19.32 -18.24
C THR A 306 13.89 -18.85 -18.49
N VAL A 307 13.66 -18.09 -19.56
CA VAL A 307 12.35 -17.61 -19.99
C VAL A 307 11.45 -18.76 -20.44
N ASN A 308 11.98 -19.70 -21.21
CA ASN A 308 11.20 -20.86 -21.70
C ASN A 308 10.80 -21.78 -20.55
N ALA A 309 11.71 -22.06 -19.59
CA ALA A 309 11.41 -22.89 -18.43
C ALA A 309 10.33 -22.25 -17.54
N LEU A 310 10.40 -20.95 -17.29
CA LEU A 310 9.40 -20.23 -16.51
C LEU A 310 8.03 -20.23 -17.18
N THR A 311 7.99 -20.03 -18.52
CA THR A 311 6.75 -20.07 -19.31
C THR A 311 6.09 -21.45 -19.21
N GLN A 312 6.86 -22.53 -19.32
CA GLN A 312 6.35 -23.89 -19.20
C GLN A 312 5.76 -24.17 -17.80
N LEU A 313 6.46 -23.75 -16.74
CA LEU A 313 5.94 -23.87 -15.36
C LEU A 313 4.64 -23.08 -15.17
N MET A 314 4.54 -21.89 -15.75
CA MET A 314 3.31 -21.09 -15.69
C MET A 314 2.15 -21.78 -16.44
N ARG A 315 2.40 -22.39 -17.60
CA ARG A 315 1.39 -23.13 -18.34
C ARG A 315 0.90 -24.38 -17.58
N LEU A 316 1.82 -25.15 -16.98
CA LEU A 316 1.45 -26.26 -16.13
C LEU A 316 0.57 -25.81 -14.95
N HIS A 317 0.92 -24.68 -14.32
CA HIS A 317 0.12 -24.10 -13.25
C HIS A 317 -1.27 -23.66 -13.75
N GLN A 318 -1.36 -23.03 -14.91
CA GLN A 318 -2.64 -22.64 -15.51
C GLN A 318 -3.55 -23.84 -15.75
N ILE A 319 -3.02 -24.96 -16.27
CA ILE A 319 -3.78 -26.23 -16.48
C ILE A 319 -4.34 -26.72 -15.15
N THR A 320 -3.52 -26.75 -14.07
CA THR A 320 -3.98 -27.20 -12.77
C THR A 320 -5.02 -26.30 -12.13
N CYS A 321 -5.02 -24.98 -12.46
CA CYS A 321 -6.03 -24.01 -12.03
C CYS A 321 -7.29 -23.95 -12.89
N GLY A 322 -7.37 -24.74 -13.97
CA GLY A 322 -8.53 -24.75 -14.89
C GLY A 322 -8.64 -23.54 -15.81
N HIS A 323 -7.57 -22.74 -15.94
CA HIS A 323 -7.54 -21.53 -16.76
C HIS A 323 -6.83 -21.72 -18.11
N PHE A 324 -6.66 -22.92 -18.56
CA PHE A 324 -6.04 -23.21 -19.85
C PHE A 324 -7.12 -23.19 -20.94
N THR A 325 -7.10 -22.21 -21.81
CA THR A 325 -7.79 -22.21 -23.11
C THR A 325 -6.78 -22.70 -24.14
N ALA A 326 -7.12 -23.76 -24.87
CA ALA A 326 -6.38 -24.12 -26.07
C ALA A 326 -6.55 -23.00 -27.09
N ASP A 327 -5.45 -22.39 -27.54
CA ASP A 327 -5.43 -21.49 -28.68
C ASP A 327 -5.70 -22.28 -29.96
#